data_984ba7d497cf46f1819aa5595bee1722
#
_entry.id   984ba7d497cf46f1819aa5595bee1722
#
_cell.length_a   1.000
_cell.length_b   1.000
_cell.length_c   1.000
_cell.angle_alpha   90.00
_cell.angle_beta   90.00
_cell.angle_gamma   90.00
#
_symmetry.space_group_name_H-M   'P 1'
#
loop_
_entity.id
_entity.type
_entity.pdbx_description
1 polymer ?
#
loop_
_entity_poly.entity_id
_entity_poly.type
_entity_poly.pdbx_seq_one_letter_code
_entity_poly.pdbx_strand_id
1 'polypeptide(L)'
;MKNEIIRIHDLSKSYGKLQAVKNISLNVYEGELFAFLGPNGAGKSTTINILSTLLEKDAGEIEINQHILGKDNDKIRNDIGIVFQKSFLDDLLTVKENLITRASFYGLEKSVIMKRINTLSEQLSLHEFIDRPYGKLSGGQRRRADIARALVNHPKILFFDEPTTGLDPQTRHSIWTYIEDLRIKHKMTIFLTTHYMEEASKCDRVCIIDHGEILELKTPRELRVQYAPTLMRIKTDSLDDSLIQKFNVPFQKTNDGYEIVLKESKEAYPILDTYRNQIDQFEVVEGTMDTVFLALTGKTIREDES
;
A
#
# COMPACT_ATOMS: atom_id res chain seq x y z
N MET A 1 16.95 -12.94 -11.23
CA MET A 1 15.73 -12.18 -11.64
C MET A 1 14.71 -12.35 -10.54
N LYS A 2 13.97 -11.30 -10.18
CA LYS A 2 12.84 -11.43 -9.23
C LYS A 2 11.75 -12.24 -9.91
N ASN A 3 11.14 -13.19 -9.20
CA ASN A 3 10.03 -14.00 -9.72
C ASN A 3 8.73 -13.18 -9.69
N GLU A 4 8.01 -13.09 -10.80
CA GLU A 4 6.70 -12.44 -10.86
C GLU A 4 5.64 -13.41 -10.35
N ILE A 5 4.94 -13.03 -9.29
CA ILE A 5 3.88 -13.86 -8.68
C ILE A 5 2.48 -13.41 -9.10
N ILE A 6 2.31 -12.14 -9.49
CA ILE A 6 1.09 -11.62 -10.12
C ILE A 6 1.51 -10.94 -11.41
N ARG A 7 0.85 -11.28 -12.51
CA ARG A 7 0.98 -10.62 -13.81
C ARG A 7 -0.40 -10.24 -14.32
N ILE A 8 -0.57 -8.98 -14.65
CA ILE A 8 -1.79 -8.42 -15.22
C ILE A 8 -1.43 -7.81 -16.55
N HIS A 9 -2.17 -8.18 -17.61
CA HIS A 9 -2.00 -7.66 -18.96
C HIS A 9 -3.34 -7.20 -19.49
N ASP A 10 -3.45 -5.91 -19.83
CA ASP A 10 -4.59 -5.26 -20.47
C ASP A 10 -5.93 -5.48 -19.77
N LEU A 11 -5.91 -5.51 -18.42
CA LEU A 11 -7.12 -5.71 -17.62
C LEU A 11 -8.11 -4.55 -17.84
N SER A 12 -9.34 -4.90 -18.19
CA SER A 12 -10.45 -3.95 -18.29
C SER A 12 -11.69 -4.44 -17.57
N LYS A 13 -12.43 -3.50 -16.96
CA LYS A 13 -13.71 -3.75 -16.31
C LYS A 13 -14.63 -2.54 -16.40
N SER A 14 -15.89 -2.80 -16.81
CA SER A 14 -16.93 -1.79 -16.91
C SER A 14 -18.17 -2.15 -16.12
N TYR A 15 -18.88 -1.17 -15.63
CA TYR A 15 -20.21 -1.25 -15.02
C TYR A 15 -21.16 -0.38 -15.84
N GLY A 16 -21.89 -0.99 -16.77
CA GLY A 16 -22.68 -0.24 -17.73
C GLY A 16 -21.80 0.70 -18.57
N LYS A 17 -22.03 2.00 -18.45
CA LYS A 17 -21.24 3.02 -19.17
C LYS A 17 -19.95 3.44 -18.47
N LEU A 18 -19.79 3.10 -17.17
CA LEU A 18 -18.62 3.46 -16.41
C LEU A 18 -17.52 2.40 -16.60
N GLN A 19 -16.42 2.79 -17.23
CA GLN A 19 -15.23 1.96 -17.30
C GLN A 19 -14.38 2.17 -16.03
N ALA A 20 -14.53 1.25 -15.07
CA ALA A 20 -13.89 1.33 -13.76
C ALA A 20 -12.40 0.95 -13.79
N VAL A 21 -11.99 0.09 -14.74
CA VAL A 21 -10.60 -0.28 -14.99
C VAL A 21 -10.37 -0.26 -16.49
N LYS A 22 -9.35 0.46 -16.95
CA LYS A 22 -9.11 0.78 -18.35
C LYS A 22 -7.76 0.25 -18.82
N ASN A 23 -7.75 -0.98 -19.30
CA ASN A 23 -6.59 -1.58 -19.96
C ASN A 23 -5.29 -1.48 -19.14
N ILE A 24 -5.35 -1.80 -17.84
CA ILE A 24 -4.18 -1.71 -16.97
C ILE A 24 -3.29 -2.95 -17.08
N SER A 25 -1.97 -2.71 -17.08
CA SER A 25 -0.95 -3.77 -17.06
C SER A 25 0.05 -3.51 -15.96
N LEU A 26 0.32 -4.51 -15.12
CA LEU A 26 1.29 -4.43 -14.03
C LEU A 26 1.75 -5.84 -13.62
N ASN A 27 2.85 -5.89 -12.89
CA ASN A 27 3.37 -7.10 -12.26
C ASN A 27 3.66 -6.87 -10.77
N VAL A 28 3.63 -7.94 -9.99
CA VAL A 28 4.06 -7.96 -8.58
C VAL A 28 5.03 -9.11 -8.40
N TYR A 29 6.11 -8.87 -7.64
CA TYR A 29 7.16 -9.85 -7.41
C TYR A 29 6.93 -10.63 -6.10
N GLU A 30 7.45 -11.85 -6.05
CA GLU A 30 7.39 -12.67 -4.84
C GLU A 30 8.08 -11.98 -3.65
N GLY A 31 7.41 -11.98 -2.50
CA GLY A 31 7.86 -11.31 -1.26
C GLY A 31 7.78 -9.79 -1.29
N GLU A 32 7.17 -9.20 -2.31
CA GLU A 32 7.01 -7.75 -2.43
C GLU A 32 5.84 -7.23 -1.58
N LEU A 33 6.04 -6.08 -0.97
CA LEU A 33 4.97 -5.24 -0.42
C LEU A 33 4.60 -4.19 -1.47
N PHE A 34 3.51 -4.43 -2.17
CA PHE A 34 3.04 -3.64 -3.31
C PHE A 34 1.81 -2.81 -2.93
N ALA A 35 1.87 -1.50 -3.18
CA ALA A 35 0.74 -0.60 -2.97
C ALA A 35 0.03 -0.25 -4.28
N PHE A 36 -1.29 -0.30 -4.25
CA PHE A 36 -2.17 0.19 -5.30
C PHE A 36 -2.88 1.44 -4.78
N LEU A 37 -2.29 2.60 -5.06
CA LEU A 37 -2.63 3.89 -4.48
C LEU A 37 -3.55 4.68 -5.41
N GLY A 38 -4.62 5.27 -4.88
CA GLY A 38 -5.50 6.14 -5.63
C GLY A 38 -6.69 6.62 -4.83
N PRO A 39 -7.44 7.62 -5.32
CA PRO A 39 -8.63 8.14 -4.65
C PRO A 39 -9.79 7.14 -4.67
N ASN A 40 -10.86 7.46 -3.95
CA ASN A 40 -12.09 6.69 -4.01
C ASN A 40 -12.66 6.72 -5.43
N GLY A 41 -13.11 5.56 -5.92
CA GLY A 41 -13.60 5.43 -7.32
C GLY A 41 -12.51 5.24 -8.39
N ALA A 42 -11.22 5.23 -8.03
CA ALA A 42 -10.12 5.04 -9.02
C ALA A 42 -10.05 3.63 -9.64
N GLY A 43 -10.82 2.65 -9.13
CA GLY A 43 -10.80 1.27 -9.63
C GLY A 43 -10.08 0.27 -8.71
N LYS A 44 -9.59 0.69 -7.53
CA LYS A 44 -8.81 -0.15 -6.60
C LYS A 44 -9.54 -1.42 -6.16
N SER A 45 -10.71 -1.26 -5.53
CA SER A 45 -11.51 -2.40 -5.04
C SER A 45 -12.04 -3.26 -6.18
N THR A 46 -12.34 -2.68 -7.36
CA THR A 46 -12.68 -3.46 -8.56
C THR A 46 -11.52 -4.38 -8.95
N THR A 47 -10.30 -3.86 -8.98
CA THR A 47 -9.10 -4.65 -9.33
C THR A 47 -8.86 -5.76 -8.30
N ILE A 48 -8.88 -5.46 -7.00
CA ILE A 48 -8.74 -6.49 -5.94
C ILE A 48 -9.83 -7.57 -6.06
N ASN A 49 -11.08 -7.19 -6.30
CA ASN A 49 -12.18 -8.15 -6.43
C ASN A 49 -11.99 -9.08 -7.63
N ILE A 50 -11.42 -8.59 -8.73
CA ILE A 50 -11.05 -9.42 -9.88
C ILE A 50 -9.90 -10.37 -9.51
N LEU A 51 -8.80 -9.85 -8.96
CA LEU A 51 -7.64 -10.67 -8.56
C LEU A 51 -8.01 -11.75 -7.53
N SER A 52 -8.98 -11.46 -6.68
CA SER A 52 -9.49 -12.39 -5.67
C SER A 52 -10.55 -13.37 -6.19
N THR A 53 -10.83 -13.38 -7.49
CA THR A 53 -11.82 -14.23 -8.15
C THR A 53 -13.27 -13.97 -7.73
N LEU A 54 -13.57 -12.83 -7.12
CA LEU A 54 -14.92 -12.43 -6.70
C LEU A 54 -15.70 -11.71 -7.80
N LEU A 55 -14.98 -11.16 -8.77
CA LEU A 55 -15.55 -10.40 -9.88
C LEU A 55 -14.90 -10.87 -11.19
N GLU A 56 -15.70 -11.06 -12.21
CA GLU A 56 -15.22 -11.38 -13.55
C GLU A 56 -14.70 -10.10 -14.25
N LYS A 57 -13.55 -10.24 -14.92
CA LYS A 57 -13.02 -9.21 -15.81
C LYS A 57 -13.76 -9.20 -17.13
N ASP A 58 -13.76 -8.06 -17.84
CA ASP A 58 -14.32 -7.98 -19.17
C ASP A 58 -13.29 -8.32 -20.25
N ALA A 59 -12.01 -7.91 -20.04
CA ALA A 59 -10.90 -8.21 -20.95
C ALA A 59 -9.57 -8.31 -20.21
N GLY A 60 -8.53 -8.73 -20.91
CA GLY A 60 -7.15 -8.86 -20.43
C GLY A 60 -6.82 -10.27 -19.92
N GLU A 61 -5.56 -10.48 -19.57
CA GLU A 61 -5.05 -11.73 -19.03
C GLU A 61 -4.45 -11.52 -17.63
N ILE A 62 -4.71 -12.45 -16.73
CA ILE A 62 -4.19 -12.38 -15.36
C ILE A 62 -3.66 -13.76 -14.97
N GLU A 63 -2.43 -13.75 -14.51
CA GLU A 63 -1.75 -14.91 -13.94
C GLU A 63 -1.39 -14.62 -12.48
N ILE A 64 -1.75 -15.53 -11.57
CA ILE A 64 -1.46 -15.46 -10.14
C ILE A 64 -0.81 -16.77 -9.73
N ASN A 65 0.44 -16.71 -9.26
CA ASN A 65 1.23 -17.87 -8.86
C ASN A 65 1.18 -19.01 -9.92
N GLN A 66 1.43 -18.66 -11.20
CA GLN A 66 1.41 -19.58 -12.35
C GLN A 66 0.03 -20.16 -12.67
N HIS A 67 -1.05 -19.60 -12.14
CA HIS A 67 -2.43 -20.00 -12.40
C HIS A 67 -3.17 -18.92 -13.17
N ILE A 68 -3.91 -19.30 -14.20
CA ILE A 68 -4.65 -18.39 -15.06
C ILE A 68 -6.02 -18.09 -14.45
N LEU A 69 -6.29 -16.82 -14.17
CA LEU A 69 -7.56 -16.36 -13.64
C LEU A 69 -8.68 -16.58 -14.67
N GLY A 70 -9.76 -17.20 -14.18
CA GLY A 70 -10.87 -17.67 -15.01
C GLY A 70 -10.81 -19.16 -15.34
N LYS A 71 -9.62 -19.77 -15.35
CA LYS A 71 -9.42 -21.21 -15.56
C LYS A 71 -9.10 -21.97 -14.28
N ASP A 72 -8.19 -21.43 -13.48
CA ASP A 72 -7.62 -22.08 -12.28
C ASP A 72 -8.10 -21.41 -10.99
N ASN A 73 -9.31 -20.85 -10.94
CA ASN A 73 -9.79 -20.04 -9.82
C ASN A 73 -9.69 -20.75 -8.46
N ASP A 74 -9.94 -22.06 -8.39
CA ASP A 74 -9.85 -22.80 -7.14
C ASP A 74 -8.41 -22.91 -6.62
N LYS A 75 -7.43 -23.06 -7.52
CA LYS A 75 -6.01 -23.04 -7.14
C LYS A 75 -5.60 -21.65 -6.68
N ILE A 76 -6.04 -20.60 -7.39
CA ILE A 76 -5.82 -19.20 -7.00
C ILE A 76 -6.39 -18.94 -5.60
N ARG A 77 -7.63 -19.36 -5.31
CA ARG A 77 -8.26 -19.18 -3.99
C ARG A 77 -7.50 -19.89 -2.85
N ASN A 78 -6.81 -20.98 -3.14
CA ASN A 78 -5.96 -21.65 -2.17
C ASN A 78 -4.64 -20.89 -1.91
N ASP A 79 -4.12 -20.20 -2.91
CA ASP A 79 -2.85 -19.47 -2.83
C ASP A 79 -3.00 -18.04 -2.29
N ILE A 80 -4.24 -17.52 -2.17
CA ILE A 80 -4.49 -16.15 -1.74
C ILE A 80 -5.25 -16.09 -0.40
N GLY A 81 -4.94 -15.06 0.37
CA GLY A 81 -5.74 -14.59 1.49
C GLY A 81 -6.23 -13.17 1.21
N ILE A 82 -7.39 -12.79 1.74
CA ILE A 82 -7.96 -11.46 1.52
C ILE A 82 -8.44 -10.89 2.83
N VAL A 83 -8.04 -9.65 3.11
CA VAL A 83 -8.57 -8.85 4.22
C VAL A 83 -9.34 -7.69 3.61
N PHE A 84 -10.65 -7.78 3.65
CA PHE A 84 -11.53 -6.76 3.09
C PHE A 84 -11.63 -5.52 3.98
N GLN A 85 -12.08 -4.42 3.43
CA GLN A 85 -12.38 -3.20 4.20
C GLN A 85 -13.47 -3.47 5.26
N LYS A 86 -14.56 -4.15 4.88
CA LYS A 86 -15.59 -4.64 5.81
C LYS A 86 -15.34 -6.10 6.14
N SER A 87 -15.50 -6.47 7.41
CA SER A 87 -15.37 -7.87 7.83
C SER A 87 -16.53 -8.72 7.35
N PHE A 88 -16.23 -10.01 7.16
CA PHE A 88 -17.20 -11.07 6.86
C PHE A 88 -17.26 -12.12 7.96
N LEU A 89 -16.68 -11.86 9.13
CA LEU A 89 -16.79 -12.75 10.27
C LEU A 89 -18.16 -12.59 10.94
N ASP A 90 -18.69 -13.70 11.48
CA ASP A 90 -19.97 -13.72 12.18
C ASP A 90 -19.82 -13.08 13.57
N ASP A 91 -20.62 -12.07 13.86
CA ASP A 91 -20.61 -11.30 15.11
C ASP A 91 -21.02 -12.15 16.34
N LEU A 92 -21.77 -13.22 16.16
CA LEU A 92 -22.26 -14.10 17.23
C LEU A 92 -21.24 -15.18 17.60
N LEU A 93 -20.40 -15.59 16.65
CA LEU A 93 -19.37 -16.60 16.87
C LEU A 93 -18.14 -15.98 17.53
N THR A 94 -17.44 -16.77 18.33
CA THR A 94 -16.10 -16.41 18.82
C THR A 94 -15.11 -16.29 17.67
N VAL A 95 -13.99 -15.60 17.89
CA VAL A 95 -12.91 -15.55 16.88
C VAL A 95 -12.47 -16.96 16.50
N LYS A 96 -12.30 -17.85 17.49
CA LYS A 96 -11.90 -19.24 17.27
C LYS A 96 -12.89 -20.02 16.42
N GLU A 97 -14.18 -19.91 16.69
CA GLU A 97 -15.23 -20.57 15.89
C GLU A 97 -15.26 -20.04 14.46
N ASN A 98 -15.14 -18.73 14.26
CA ASN A 98 -15.02 -18.13 12.94
C ASN A 98 -13.81 -18.70 12.18
N LEU A 99 -12.64 -18.79 12.82
CA LEU A 99 -11.43 -19.35 12.21
C LEU A 99 -11.57 -20.84 11.87
N ILE A 100 -12.18 -21.63 12.76
CA ILE A 100 -12.46 -23.06 12.52
C ILE A 100 -13.39 -23.21 11.31
N THR A 101 -14.49 -22.46 11.29
CA THR A 101 -15.46 -22.47 10.19
C THR A 101 -14.77 -22.12 8.87
N ARG A 102 -13.96 -21.06 8.85
CA ARG A 102 -13.23 -20.68 7.62
C ARG A 102 -12.25 -21.77 7.18
N ALA A 103 -11.50 -22.35 8.12
CA ALA A 103 -10.51 -23.38 7.82
C ALA A 103 -11.14 -24.68 7.28
N SER A 104 -12.36 -25.00 7.72
CA SER A 104 -13.06 -26.20 7.26
C SER A 104 -13.39 -26.19 5.77
N PHE A 105 -13.57 -24.99 5.16
CA PHE A 105 -13.81 -24.88 3.71
C PHE A 105 -12.61 -25.31 2.85
N TYR A 106 -11.42 -25.40 3.44
CA TYR A 106 -10.22 -25.89 2.73
C TYR A 106 -9.99 -27.40 2.89
N GLY A 107 -10.95 -28.14 3.48
CA GLY A 107 -10.84 -29.58 3.65
C GLY A 107 -9.73 -30.02 4.61
N LEU A 108 -9.29 -29.17 5.52
CA LEU A 108 -8.22 -29.45 6.46
C LEU A 108 -8.72 -30.30 7.64
N GLU A 109 -7.88 -31.24 8.09
CA GLU A 109 -8.18 -32.04 9.30
C GLU A 109 -8.22 -31.14 10.55
N LYS A 110 -9.08 -31.49 11.51
CA LYS A 110 -9.28 -30.70 12.75
C LYS A 110 -7.99 -30.45 13.54
N SER A 111 -7.11 -31.43 13.58
CA SER A 111 -5.80 -31.33 14.23
C SER A 111 -4.92 -30.26 13.58
N VAL A 112 -4.90 -30.20 12.25
CA VAL A 112 -4.17 -29.20 11.46
C VAL A 112 -4.77 -27.81 11.66
N ILE A 113 -6.11 -27.71 11.64
CA ILE A 113 -6.83 -26.45 11.89
C ILE A 113 -6.44 -25.89 13.25
N MET A 114 -6.52 -26.70 14.32
CA MET A 114 -6.21 -26.25 15.69
C MET A 114 -4.75 -25.80 15.81
N LYS A 115 -3.79 -26.52 15.24
CA LYS A 115 -2.39 -26.11 15.21
C LYS A 115 -2.19 -24.77 14.52
N ARG A 116 -2.84 -24.56 13.36
CA ARG A 116 -2.77 -23.27 12.63
C ARG A 116 -3.35 -22.12 13.45
N ILE A 117 -4.52 -22.31 14.06
CA ILE A 117 -5.17 -21.31 14.90
C ILE A 117 -4.27 -20.92 16.09
N ASN A 118 -3.64 -21.89 16.75
CA ASN A 118 -2.70 -21.60 17.85
C ASN A 118 -1.51 -20.76 17.35
N THR A 119 -0.88 -21.15 16.24
CA THR A 119 0.21 -20.35 15.65
C THR A 119 -0.23 -18.94 15.31
N LEU A 120 -1.40 -18.76 14.64
CA LEU A 120 -1.94 -17.44 14.32
C LEU A 120 -2.30 -16.65 15.58
N SER A 121 -2.78 -17.33 16.63
CA SER A 121 -3.08 -16.68 17.91
C SER A 121 -1.84 -16.11 18.57
N GLU A 122 -0.72 -16.79 18.49
CA GLU A 122 0.58 -16.29 18.99
C GLU A 122 1.07 -15.11 18.11
N GLN A 123 1.09 -15.28 16.80
CA GLN A 123 1.60 -14.29 15.84
C GLN A 123 0.83 -12.97 15.85
N LEU A 124 -0.49 -13.03 16.01
CA LEU A 124 -1.39 -11.87 15.97
C LEU A 124 -1.92 -11.46 17.34
N SER A 125 -1.36 -12.05 18.43
CA SER A 125 -1.78 -11.77 19.80
C SER A 125 -3.30 -11.89 20.00
N LEU A 126 -3.90 -13.00 19.51
CA LEU A 126 -5.34 -13.23 19.62
C LEU A 126 -5.74 -13.87 20.94
N HIS A 127 -4.81 -14.45 21.70
CA HIS A 127 -5.05 -15.23 22.92
C HIS A 127 -5.91 -14.50 23.96
N GLU A 128 -5.82 -13.16 24.03
CA GLU A 128 -6.60 -12.35 24.95
C GLU A 128 -8.11 -12.29 24.63
N PHE A 129 -8.48 -12.55 23.38
CA PHE A 129 -9.86 -12.39 22.89
C PHE A 129 -10.34 -13.50 21.94
N ILE A 130 -9.56 -14.55 21.74
CA ILE A 130 -9.86 -15.63 20.79
C ILE A 130 -11.18 -16.36 21.10
N ASP A 131 -11.56 -16.44 22.37
CA ASP A 131 -12.81 -17.05 22.84
C ASP A 131 -13.94 -16.01 23.06
N ARG A 132 -13.74 -14.73 22.64
CA ARG A 132 -14.80 -13.70 22.69
C ARG A 132 -15.58 -13.67 21.38
N PRO A 133 -16.90 -13.41 21.44
CA PRO A 133 -17.70 -13.13 20.26
C PRO A 133 -17.12 -11.97 19.42
N TYR A 134 -17.06 -12.16 18.10
CA TYR A 134 -16.45 -11.19 17.20
C TYR A 134 -17.11 -9.81 17.31
N GLY A 135 -18.44 -9.76 17.41
CA GLY A 135 -19.21 -8.53 17.55
C GLY A 135 -18.89 -7.68 18.78
N LYS A 136 -18.21 -8.27 19.82
CA LYS A 136 -17.82 -7.58 21.06
C LYS A 136 -16.37 -7.07 21.05
N LEU A 137 -15.67 -7.19 19.92
CA LEU A 137 -14.27 -6.79 19.80
C LEU A 137 -14.13 -5.31 19.45
N SER A 138 -13.00 -4.70 19.87
CA SER A 138 -12.59 -3.39 19.38
C SER A 138 -12.21 -3.45 17.90
N GLY A 139 -12.15 -2.30 17.21
CA GLY A 139 -11.78 -2.24 15.79
C GLY A 139 -10.43 -2.91 15.50
N GLY A 140 -9.42 -2.65 16.32
CA GLY A 140 -8.10 -3.28 16.16
C GLY A 140 -8.10 -4.78 16.44
N GLN A 141 -8.90 -5.26 17.43
CA GLN A 141 -9.08 -6.69 17.66
C GLN A 141 -9.80 -7.37 16.50
N ARG A 142 -10.86 -6.75 15.96
CA ARG A 142 -11.56 -7.23 14.75
C ARG A 142 -10.58 -7.33 13.58
N ARG A 143 -9.76 -6.30 13.34
CA ARG A 143 -8.80 -6.30 12.22
C ARG A 143 -7.77 -7.42 12.34
N ARG A 144 -7.26 -7.71 13.55
CA ARG A 144 -6.36 -8.84 13.80
C ARG A 144 -7.04 -10.19 13.54
N ALA A 145 -8.32 -10.35 13.92
CA ALA A 145 -9.09 -11.54 13.62
C ALA A 145 -9.34 -11.71 12.10
N ASP A 146 -9.58 -10.62 11.35
CA ASP A 146 -9.73 -10.64 9.90
C ASP A 146 -8.43 -11.08 9.20
N ILE A 147 -7.29 -10.58 9.68
CA ILE A 147 -5.96 -11.00 9.18
C ILE A 147 -5.76 -12.50 9.46
N ALA A 148 -6.06 -12.97 10.68
CA ALA A 148 -5.95 -14.38 11.00
C ALA A 148 -6.83 -15.27 10.09
N ARG A 149 -8.06 -14.82 9.82
CA ARG A 149 -8.96 -15.50 8.86
C ARG A 149 -8.35 -15.60 7.47
N ALA A 150 -7.70 -14.51 7.00
CA ALA A 150 -7.08 -14.49 5.69
C ALA A 150 -5.83 -15.40 5.61
N LEU A 151 -5.17 -15.67 6.73
CA LEU A 151 -3.95 -16.48 6.83
C LEU A 151 -4.21 -17.97 7.13
N VAL A 152 -5.44 -18.36 7.43
CA VAL A 152 -5.75 -19.72 7.92
C VAL A 152 -5.40 -20.84 6.95
N ASN A 153 -5.39 -20.56 5.64
CA ASN A 153 -5.01 -21.51 4.58
C ASN A 153 -3.51 -21.46 4.19
N HIS A 154 -2.68 -20.68 4.88
CA HIS A 154 -1.28 -20.43 4.51
C HIS A 154 -1.11 -19.91 3.07
N PRO A 155 -1.72 -18.78 2.75
CA PRO A 155 -1.63 -18.22 1.41
C PRO A 155 -0.19 -17.79 1.07
N LYS A 156 0.14 -17.73 -0.21
CA LYS A 156 1.38 -17.15 -0.73
C LYS A 156 1.26 -15.65 -0.92
N ILE A 157 0.05 -15.18 -1.19
CA ILE A 157 -0.27 -13.79 -1.47
C ILE A 157 -1.38 -13.33 -0.53
N LEU A 158 -1.20 -12.17 0.08
CA LEU A 158 -2.20 -11.55 0.93
C LEU A 158 -2.66 -10.23 0.30
N PHE A 159 -3.94 -10.16 -0.02
CA PHE A 159 -4.61 -8.95 -0.47
C PHE A 159 -5.18 -8.19 0.73
N PHE A 160 -4.93 -6.89 0.79
CA PHE A 160 -5.55 -5.98 1.74
C PHE A 160 -6.34 -4.91 0.99
N ASP A 161 -7.64 -4.85 1.21
CA ASP A 161 -8.45 -3.75 0.72
C ASP A 161 -8.58 -2.71 1.84
N GLU A 162 -7.82 -1.62 1.71
CA GLU A 162 -7.77 -0.50 2.66
C GLU A 162 -7.60 -0.94 4.12
N PRO A 163 -6.44 -1.51 4.50
CA PRO A 163 -6.27 -2.23 5.77
C PRO A 163 -6.50 -1.42 7.03
N THR A 164 -6.35 -0.10 6.97
CA THR A 164 -6.35 0.77 8.15
C THR A 164 -7.41 1.87 8.12
N THR A 165 -8.26 1.89 7.10
CA THR A 165 -9.35 2.87 6.99
C THR A 165 -10.28 2.78 8.19
N GLY A 166 -10.60 3.93 8.80
CA GLY A 166 -11.46 4.04 9.98
C GLY A 166 -10.82 3.61 11.30
N LEU A 167 -9.50 3.33 11.33
CA LEU A 167 -8.78 3.01 12.55
C LEU A 167 -8.08 4.24 13.14
N ASP A 168 -8.01 4.30 14.46
CA ASP A 168 -7.23 5.31 15.17
C ASP A 168 -5.71 5.15 14.88
N PRO A 169 -4.88 6.20 15.07
CA PRO A 169 -3.47 6.18 14.73
C PRO A 169 -2.66 5.07 15.41
N GLN A 170 -2.98 4.75 16.68
CA GLN A 170 -2.27 3.71 17.44
C GLN A 170 -2.58 2.32 16.87
N THR A 171 -3.86 2.06 16.60
CA THR A 171 -4.31 0.82 15.97
C THR A 171 -3.73 0.67 14.56
N ARG A 172 -3.73 1.75 13.77
CA ARG A 172 -3.10 1.79 12.44
C ARG A 172 -1.62 1.38 12.50
N HIS A 173 -0.85 1.99 13.42
CA HIS A 173 0.55 1.63 13.63
C HIS A 173 0.73 0.14 13.96
N SER A 174 -0.11 -0.40 14.86
CA SER A 174 -0.05 -1.82 15.23
C SER A 174 -0.33 -2.75 14.04
N ILE A 175 -1.33 -2.43 13.21
CA ILE A 175 -1.63 -3.22 12.00
C ILE A 175 -0.47 -3.19 11.02
N TRP A 176 0.18 -2.02 10.82
CA TRP A 176 1.36 -1.92 9.98
C TRP A 176 2.52 -2.78 10.48
N THR A 177 2.76 -2.83 11.79
CA THR A 177 3.77 -3.73 12.38
C THR A 177 3.49 -5.19 12.03
N TYR A 178 2.22 -5.64 12.09
CA TYR A 178 1.86 -7.00 11.66
C TYR A 178 2.06 -7.23 10.15
N ILE A 179 1.74 -6.26 9.30
CA ILE A 179 1.96 -6.35 7.85
C ILE A 179 3.45 -6.50 7.54
N GLU A 180 4.30 -5.70 8.18
CA GLU A 180 5.76 -5.79 8.03
C GLU A 180 6.32 -7.12 8.54
N ASP A 181 5.84 -7.59 9.68
CA ASP A 181 6.21 -8.90 10.25
C ASP A 181 5.85 -10.05 9.30
N LEU A 182 4.66 -10.04 8.71
CA LEU A 182 4.25 -11.04 7.72
C LEU A 182 5.15 -11.03 6.50
N ARG A 183 5.51 -9.84 5.99
CA ARG A 183 6.43 -9.70 4.87
C ARG A 183 7.82 -10.22 5.19
N ILE A 184 8.43 -9.75 6.28
CA ILE A 184 9.84 -10.02 6.60
C ILE A 184 10.05 -11.44 7.10
N LYS A 185 9.24 -11.87 8.09
CA LYS A 185 9.41 -13.17 8.76
C LYS A 185 8.87 -14.33 7.93
N HIS A 186 7.79 -14.11 7.16
CA HIS A 186 7.12 -15.16 6.39
C HIS A 186 7.34 -15.05 4.89
N LYS A 187 8.12 -14.05 4.42
CA LYS A 187 8.38 -13.77 3.00
C LYS A 187 7.10 -13.70 2.16
N MET A 188 6.03 -13.20 2.79
CA MET A 188 4.71 -13.12 2.17
C MET A 188 4.68 -12.02 1.13
N THR A 189 4.09 -12.30 -0.03
CA THR A 189 3.75 -11.27 -0.99
C THR A 189 2.50 -10.56 -0.53
N ILE A 190 2.54 -9.23 -0.47
CA ILE A 190 1.41 -8.42 0.00
C ILE A 190 1.04 -7.41 -1.07
N PHE A 191 -0.22 -7.44 -1.49
CA PHE A 191 -0.82 -6.43 -2.37
C PHE A 191 -1.86 -5.67 -1.57
N LEU A 192 -1.66 -4.39 -1.35
CA LEU A 192 -2.62 -3.56 -0.62
C LEU A 192 -3.17 -2.43 -1.49
N THR A 193 -4.45 -2.13 -1.33
CA THR A 193 -5.02 -0.87 -1.79
C THR A 193 -5.00 0.14 -0.66
N THR A 194 -4.75 1.38 -1.00
CA THR A 194 -4.81 2.48 -0.04
C THR A 194 -5.08 3.81 -0.74
N HIS A 195 -5.61 4.76 0.01
CA HIS A 195 -5.63 6.18 -0.34
C HIS A 195 -4.71 7.01 0.57
N TYR A 196 -4.01 6.35 1.54
CA TYR A 196 -3.07 7.00 2.44
C TYR A 196 -1.65 6.98 1.86
N MET A 197 -1.09 8.18 1.65
CA MET A 197 0.26 8.36 1.09
C MET A 197 1.36 7.82 2.01
N GLU A 198 1.17 7.93 3.33
CA GLU A 198 2.08 7.39 4.32
C GLU A 198 2.22 5.87 4.22
N GLU A 199 1.13 5.16 3.88
CA GLU A 199 1.14 3.72 3.69
C GLU A 199 1.91 3.34 2.43
N ALA A 200 1.62 4.02 1.33
CA ALA A 200 2.30 3.82 0.07
C ALA A 200 3.81 4.08 0.19
N SER A 201 4.22 5.06 1.01
CA SER A 201 5.63 5.39 1.23
C SER A 201 6.46 4.26 1.84
N LYS A 202 5.83 3.30 2.54
CA LYS A 202 6.45 2.14 3.19
C LYS A 202 6.57 0.92 2.27
N CYS A 203 5.94 0.97 1.10
CA CYS A 203 5.90 -0.15 0.18
C CYS A 203 7.16 -0.21 -0.72
N ASP A 204 7.45 -1.40 -1.26
CA ASP A 204 8.58 -1.57 -2.18
C ASP A 204 8.33 -0.87 -3.51
N ARG A 205 7.12 -1.03 -4.06
CA ARG A 205 6.65 -0.30 -5.24
C ARG A 205 5.22 0.17 -5.04
N VAL A 206 4.92 1.26 -5.73
CA VAL A 206 3.61 1.90 -5.73
C VAL A 206 3.12 2.03 -7.17
N CYS A 207 1.94 1.51 -7.42
CA CYS A 207 1.16 1.79 -8.62
C CYS A 207 0.14 2.87 -8.28
N ILE A 208 0.26 4.02 -8.90
CA ILE A 208 -0.69 5.13 -8.74
C ILE A 208 -1.74 5.00 -9.83
N ILE A 209 -3.00 4.89 -9.40
CA ILE A 209 -4.16 4.78 -10.30
C ILE A 209 -5.13 5.94 -10.08
N ASP A 210 -5.63 6.52 -11.15
CA ASP A 210 -6.74 7.46 -11.12
C ASP A 210 -7.67 7.23 -12.33
N HIS A 211 -8.98 7.38 -12.12
CA HIS A 211 -10.01 7.19 -13.15
C HIS A 211 -9.87 5.87 -13.96
N GLY A 212 -9.40 4.79 -13.32
CA GLY A 212 -9.24 3.47 -13.92
C GLY A 212 -7.96 3.29 -14.75
N GLU A 213 -7.06 4.26 -14.77
CA GLU A 213 -5.81 4.26 -15.53
C GLU A 213 -4.60 4.30 -14.60
N ILE A 214 -3.54 3.57 -14.93
CA ILE A 214 -2.27 3.66 -14.22
C ILE A 214 -1.55 4.93 -14.66
N LEU A 215 -1.26 5.81 -13.69
CA LEU A 215 -0.47 7.02 -13.92
C LEU A 215 1.03 6.73 -13.81
N GLU A 216 1.44 5.96 -12.80
CA GLU A 216 2.83 5.60 -12.56
C GLU A 216 2.95 4.27 -11.79
N LEU A 217 4.05 3.55 -12.02
CA LEU A 217 4.42 2.35 -11.29
C LEU A 217 5.93 2.38 -11.02
N LYS A 218 6.31 2.77 -9.82
CA LYS A 218 7.72 2.96 -9.40
C LYS A 218 7.90 2.72 -7.90
N THR A 219 9.14 2.72 -7.44
CA THR A 219 9.43 2.80 -6.01
C THR A 219 9.04 4.18 -5.44
N PRO A 220 8.67 4.29 -4.16
CA PRO A 220 8.39 5.60 -3.53
C PRO A 220 9.55 6.60 -3.69
N ARG A 221 10.79 6.11 -3.67
CA ARG A 221 11.97 6.95 -3.88
C ARG A 221 12.03 7.53 -5.30
N GLU A 222 11.83 6.70 -6.32
CA GLU A 222 11.82 7.15 -7.72
C GLU A 222 10.70 8.15 -7.98
N LEU A 223 9.50 7.90 -7.42
CA LEU A 223 8.37 8.82 -7.52
C LEU A 223 8.71 10.18 -6.92
N ARG A 224 9.28 10.22 -5.71
CA ARG A 224 9.68 11.49 -5.06
C ARG A 224 10.74 12.23 -5.85
N VAL A 225 11.77 11.53 -6.30
CA VAL A 225 12.84 12.16 -7.10
C VAL A 225 12.29 12.82 -8.38
N GLN A 226 11.28 12.18 -8.99
CA GLN A 226 10.73 12.64 -10.26
C GLN A 226 9.67 13.74 -10.11
N TYR A 227 8.79 13.65 -9.10
CA TYR A 227 7.60 14.49 -8.99
C TYR A 227 7.56 15.38 -7.75
N ALA A 228 8.39 15.10 -6.77
CA ALA A 228 8.46 15.81 -5.50
C ALA A 228 9.92 15.92 -5.02
N PRO A 229 10.80 16.60 -5.75
CA PRO A 229 12.19 16.71 -5.38
C PRO A 229 12.35 17.41 -4.03
N THR A 230 13.49 17.16 -3.38
CA THR A 230 13.86 17.86 -2.15
C THR A 230 14.09 19.34 -2.46
N LEU A 231 13.51 20.23 -1.66
CA LEU A 231 13.67 21.67 -1.78
C LEU A 231 14.51 22.19 -0.63
N MET A 232 15.54 22.97 -0.95
CA MET A 232 16.27 23.77 0.02
C MET A 232 15.84 25.22 -0.13
N ARG A 233 15.23 25.78 0.91
CA ARG A 233 14.88 27.21 0.99
C ARG A 233 15.93 27.93 1.80
N ILE A 234 16.44 29.00 1.27
CA ILE A 234 17.45 29.86 1.91
C ILE A 234 16.90 31.28 2.00
N LYS A 235 16.96 31.86 3.19
CA LYS A 235 16.76 33.29 3.37
C LYS A 235 18.11 33.98 3.43
N THR A 236 18.26 35.03 2.63
CA THR A 236 19.50 35.79 2.51
C THR A 236 19.30 37.09 1.75
N ASP A 237 19.95 38.13 2.23
CA ASP A 237 20.02 39.44 1.55
C ASP A 237 21.35 39.61 0.80
N SER A 238 22.31 38.69 0.95
CA SER A 238 23.71 38.87 0.52
C SER A 238 24.19 37.89 -0.54
N LEU A 239 23.38 36.85 -0.92
CA LEU A 239 23.70 35.97 -2.02
C LEU A 239 23.19 36.50 -3.36
N ASP A 240 23.92 36.22 -4.41
CA ASP A 240 23.53 36.53 -5.76
C ASP A 240 23.42 35.21 -6.60
N ASP A 241 22.73 35.30 -7.74
CA ASP A 241 22.45 34.16 -8.61
C ASP A 241 23.73 33.43 -9.10
N SER A 242 24.84 34.20 -9.30
CA SER A 242 26.12 33.63 -9.78
C SER A 242 26.75 32.66 -8.77
N LEU A 243 26.46 32.84 -7.50
CA LEU A 243 26.98 32.01 -6.43
C LEU A 243 26.21 30.68 -6.36
N ILE A 244 24.88 30.69 -6.53
CA ILE A 244 24.06 29.48 -6.55
C ILE A 244 24.33 28.65 -7.81
N GLN A 245 24.53 29.29 -8.95
CA GLN A 245 24.85 28.62 -10.23
C GLN A 245 26.09 27.73 -10.17
N LYS A 246 27.07 28.03 -9.28
CA LYS A 246 28.27 27.18 -9.12
C LYS A 246 27.97 25.73 -8.70
N PHE A 247 26.84 25.48 -8.07
CA PHE A 247 26.47 24.12 -7.68
C PHE A 247 25.78 23.33 -8.77
N ASN A 248 25.48 23.95 -9.92
CA ASN A 248 24.81 23.33 -11.06
C ASN A 248 23.51 22.60 -10.67
N VAL A 249 22.74 23.22 -9.78
CA VAL A 249 21.42 22.78 -9.32
C VAL A 249 20.34 23.73 -9.80
N PRO A 250 19.14 23.27 -10.13
CA PRO A 250 18.02 24.15 -10.45
C PRO A 250 17.65 25.00 -9.22
N PHE A 251 17.41 26.28 -9.43
CA PHE A 251 16.98 27.18 -8.37
C PHE A 251 16.02 28.26 -8.89
N GLN A 252 15.24 28.80 -7.97
CA GLN A 252 14.36 29.92 -8.20
C GLN A 252 14.60 30.97 -7.13
N LYS A 253 14.67 32.25 -7.53
CA LYS A 253 14.73 33.37 -6.62
C LYS A 253 13.36 33.63 -6.02
N THR A 254 13.31 33.81 -4.72
CA THR A 254 12.12 34.22 -3.95
C THR A 254 12.23 35.65 -3.47
N ASN A 255 11.20 36.16 -2.79
CA ASN A 255 11.22 37.57 -2.29
C ASN A 255 12.30 37.79 -1.22
N ASP A 256 12.69 36.75 -0.46
CA ASP A 256 13.59 36.82 0.69
C ASP A 256 14.77 35.81 0.58
N GLY A 257 15.06 35.33 -0.63
CA GLY A 257 16.17 34.39 -0.85
C GLY A 257 16.03 33.50 -2.06
N TYR A 258 16.24 32.19 -1.87
CA TYR A 258 16.26 31.19 -2.94
C TYR A 258 15.55 29.90 -2.54
N GLU A 259 14.90 29.28 -3.51
CA GLU A 259 14.45 27.88 -3.45
C GLU A 259 15.30 27.06 -4.43
N ILE A 260 16.01 26.06 -3.93
CA ILE A 260 16.98 25.23 -4.66
C ILE A 260 16.45 23.81 -4.71
N VAL A 261 16.43 23.23 -5.90
CA VAL A 261 15.98 21.85 -6.11
C VAL A 261 17.17 20.90 -5.93
N LEU A 262 17.05 19.98 -4.96
CA LEU A 262 18.04 18.96 -4.65
C LEU A 262 17.50 17.57 -4.99
N LYS A 263 18.40 16.65 -5.34
CA LYS A 263 18.02 15.24 -5.51
C LYS A 263 17.87 14.52 -4.17
N GLU A 264 18.74 14.88 -3.22
CA GLU A 264 18.75 14.34 -1.85
C GLU A 264 19.13 15.43 -0.87
N SER A 265 18.62 15.38 0.37
CA SER A 265 18.88 16.39 1.41
C SER A 265 20.35 16.58 1.74
N LYS A 266 21.20 15.56 1.55
CA LYS A 266 22.67 15.68 1.75
C LYS A 266 23.35 16.64 0.78
N GLU A 267 22.76 16.93 -0.38
CA GLU A 267 23.30 17.92 -1.34
C GLU A 267 23.23 19.36 -0.81
N ALA A 268 22.48 19.58 0.28
CA ALA A 268 22.48 20.86 0.97
C ALA A 268 23.83 21.18 1.66
N TYR A 269 24.57 20.16 2.13
CA TYR A 269 25.82 20.38 2.88
C TYR A 269 26.85 21.25 2.15
N PRO A 270 27.23 21.00 0.89
CA PRO A 270 28.21 21.82 0.20
C PRO A 270 27.77 23.28 0.07
N ILE A 271 26.47 23.52 -0.10
CA ILE A 271 25.90 24.86 -0.22
C ILE A 271 25.99 25.58 1.13
N LEU A 272 25.58 24.92 2.21
CA LEU A 272 25.63 25.45 3.57
C LEU A 272 27.06 25.71 4.02
N ASP A 273 27.99 24.82 3.75
CA ASP A 273 29.40 24.99 4.12
C ASP A 273 30.04 26.18 3.38
N THR A 274 29.73 26.36 2.09
CA THR A 274 30.27 27.40 1.26
C THR A 274 29.77 28.78 1.65
N TYR A 275 28.46 28.89 1.97
CA TYR A 275 27.79 30.18 2.19
C TYR A 275 27.29 30.38 3.62
N ARG A 276 27.89 29.69 4.58
CA ARG A 276 27.49 29.68 5.99
C ARG A 276 27.29 31.07 6.59
N ASN A 277 28.15 32.03 6.22
CA ASN A 277 28.10 33.40 6.74
C ASN A 277 27.16 34.33 5.96
N GLN A 278 26.55 33.88 4.89
CA GLN A 278 25.66 34.62 4.01
C GLN A 278 24.22 34.13 4.05
N ILE A 279 23.99 32.99 4.73
CA ILE A 279 22.66 32.39 4.91
C ILE A 279 22.16 32.76 6.30
N ASP A 280 21.05 33.50 6.36
CA ASP A 280 20.40 33.86 7.61
C ASP A 280 19.56 32.74 8.19
N GLN A 281 18.79 32.07 7.33
CA GLN A 281 17.96 30.92 7.68
C GLN A 281 17.94 29.95 6.52
N PHE A 282 17.78 28.67 6.83
CA PHE A 282 17.53 27.65 5.82
C PHE A 282 16.58 26.58 6.31
N GLU A 283 15.91 25.96 5.37
CA GLU A 283 15.04 24.78 5.56
C GLU A 283 15.31 23.79 4.43
N VAL A 284 15.40 22.51 4.75
CA VAL A 284 15.46 21.43 3.75
C VAL A 284 14.22 20.59 3.89
N VAL A 285 13.35 20.65 2.88
CA VAL A 285 12.06 19.94 2.85
C VAL A 285 12.15 18.79 1.86
N GLU A 286 12.07 17.57 2.36
CA GLU A 286 11.98 16.40 1.50
C GLU A 286 10.59 16.30 0.90
N GLY A 287 10.53 15.95 -0.38
CA GLY A 287 9.26 15.69 -1.05
C GLY A 287 8.54 14.49 -0.46
N THR A 288 7.23 14.58 -0.33
CA THR A 288 6.36 13.53 0.21
C THR A 288 5.60 12.82 -0.90
N MET A 289 4.99 11.68 -0.58
CA MET A 289 4.07 11.01 -1.50
C MET A 289 2.80 11.83 -1.77
N ASP A 290 2.39 12.70 -0.83
CA ASP A 290 1.29 13.65 -1.04
C ASP A 290 1.64 14.64 -2.17
N THR A 291 2.87 15.18 -2.15
CA THR A 291 3.36 16.06 -3.22
C THR A 291 3.44 15.34 -4.55
N VAL A 292 3.88 14.07 -4.56
CA VAL A 292 3.89 13.22 -5.77
C VAL A 292 2.47 13.07 -6.33
N PHE A 293 1.53 12.71 -5.47
CA PHE A 293 0.15 12.49 -5.89
C PHE A 293 -0.49 13.78 -6.44
N LEU A 294 -0.28 14.91 -5.77
CA LEU A 294 -0.74 16.21 -6.22
C LEU A 294 -0.15 16.59 -7.60
N ALA A 295 1.14 16.34 -7.80
CA ALA A 295 1.81 16.62 -9.07
C ALA A 295 1.26 15.77 -10.24
N LEU A 296 0.87 14.51 -9.98
CA LEU A 296 0.35 13.60 -10.99
C LEU A 296 -1.13 13.82 -11.32
N THR A 297 -1.94 14.17 -10.32
CA THR A 297 -3.42 14.22 -10.47
C THR A 297 -3.96 15.64 -10.50
N GLY A 298 -3.19 16.64 -10.09
CA GLY A 298 -3.65 18.02 -9.88
C GLY A 298 -4.64 18.17 -8.71
N LYS A 299 -4.81 17.13 -7.89
CA LYS A 299 -5.77 17.09 -6.78
C LYS A 299 -5.10 16.57 -5.51
N THR A 300 -5.46 17.15 -4.36
CA THR A 300 -5.17 16.54 -3.06
C THR A 300 -6.23 15.47 -2.77
N ILE A 301 -5.82 14.32 -2.25
CA ILE A 301 -6.79 13.38 -1.66
C ILE A 301 -7.28 14.07 -0.38
N ARG A 302 -8.53 14.56 -0.39
CA ARG A 302 -9.19 14.98 0.84
C ARG A 302 -9.60 13.70 1.57
N GLU A 303 -9.30 13.62 2.86
CA GLU A 303 -9.98 12.68 3.74
C GLU A 303 -11.47 13.07 3.68
N ASP A 304 -12.29 12.22 3.08
CA ASP A 304 -13.73 12.37 3.18
C ASP A 304 -14.08 12.17 4.66
N GLU A 305 -14.35 13.27 5.34
CA GLU A 305 -15.05 13.26 6.63
C GLU A 305 -16.44 12.65 6.38
N SER A 306 -16.59 11.40 6.74
CA SER A 306 -17.87 10.68 6.76
C SER A 306 -18.22 10.24 8.17
#